data_29381115a9712366a4d3365a1eb90982
#
_entry.id   29381115a9712366a4d3365a1eb90982
#
_cell.length_a   1.000
_cell.length_b   1.000
_cell.length_c   1.000
_cell.angle_alpha   90.00
_cell.angle_beta   90.00
_cell.angle_gamma   90.00
#
_symmetry.space_group_name_H-M   'P 1'
#
loop_
_entity.id
_entity.type
_entity.pdbx_description
1 polymer ?
#
loop_
_entity_poly.entity_id
_entity_poly.type
_entity_poly.pdbx_seq_one_letter_code
_entity_poly.pdbx_strand_id
1 'polypeptide(L)'
;MKPLIVLNFKTYAESTGENALRLAMAAKQVASDSGVTIIVVPQIVDIFYISQHIEIPVYAQHIDGIEFGGHTGHVLAEALAQAGARGTLINHSERRLKLAEVDAANEAAKRAHLTTIICTNNIATTRAAASLNPDFVAIEPPELIGSGIPVSKANPEVVTGAVEAAKGIKVLCGAGISKGEDVKAAIELGTDGVLLASGVTKAPDPKEALQNLVAFV
;
A
#
# COMPACT_ATOMS: atom_id res chain seq x y z
N MET A 1 -12.51 8.91 -11.71
CA MET A 1 -12.04 7.51 -11.46
C MET A 1 -12.26 7.23 -9.99
N LYS A 2 -12.78 6.04 -9.59
CA LYS A 2 -12.89 5.72 -8.15
C LYS A 2 -11.49 5.61 -7.56
N PRO A 3 -11.28 6.07 -6.31
CA PRO A 3 -9.97 6.03 -5.67
C PRO A 3 -9.52 4.60 -5.36
N LEU A 4 -8.22 4.41 -5.28
CA LEU A 4 -7.59 3.14 -4.88
C LEU A 4 -7.48 3.07 -3.36
N ILE A 5 -7.86 1.94 -2.77
CA ILE A 5 -7.64 1.64 -1.36
C ILE A 5 -6.61 0.53 -1.22
N VAL A 6 -5.47 0.83 -0.60
CA VAL A 6 -4.42 -0.14 -0.30
C VAL A 6 -4.43 -0.45 1.19
N LEU A 7 -4.79 -1.68 1.55
CA LEU A 7 -4.89 -2.14 2.93
C LEU A 7 -3.64 -2.95 3.31
N ASN A 8 -2.74 -2.32 4.04
CA ASN A 8 -1.53 -2.96 4.56
C ASN A 8 -1.85 -3.75 5.84
N PHE A 9 -1.69 -5.06 5.77
CA PHE A 9 -1.95 -5.98 6.88
C PHE A 9 -0.90 -5.88 7.98
N LYS A 10 0.31 -5.40 7.64
CA LYS A 10 1.47 -5.40 8.53
C LYS A 10 1.70 -6.80 9.14
N THR A 11 2.06 -6.88 10.41
CA THR A 11 2.31 -8.14 11.14
C THR A 11 1.41 -8.25 12.39
N TYR A 12 0.22 -7.63 12.33
CA TYR A 12 -0.73 -7.71 13.44
C TYR A 12 -1.32 -9.12 13.56
N ALA A 13 -1.65 -9.53 14.78
CA ALA A 13 -2.30 -10.83 15.04
C ALA A 13 -3.65 -10.94 14.32
N GLU A 14 -4.37 -9.81 14.21
CA GLU A 14 -5.67 -9.69 13.54
C GLU A 14 -5.60 -9.87 12.01
N SER A 15 -4.39 -9.85 11.43
CA SER A 15 -4.14 -9.92 9.98
C SER A 15 -3.02 -10.89 9.61
N THR A 16 -2.86 -11.98 10.38
CA THR A 16 -1.86 -13.04 10.16
C THR A 16 -2.55 -14.39 9.99
N GLY A 17 -2.11 -15.22 9.04
CA GLY A 17 -2.60 -16.58 8.80
C GLY A 17 -4.09 -16.60 8.43
N GLU A 18 -4.90 -17.37 9.16
CA GLU A 18 -6.35 -17.46 8.92
C GLU A 18 -7.06 -16.12 9.10
N ASN A 19 -6.60 -15.27 10.01
CA ASN A 19 -7.13 -13.91 10.16
C ASN A 19 -6.86 -13.07 8.92
N ALA A 20 -5.68 -13.23 8.30
CA ALA A 20 -5.35 -12.54 7.06
C ALA A 20 -6.30 -12.95 5.93
N LEU A 21 -6.62 -14.24 5.79
CA LEU A 21 -7.59 -14.70 4.80
C LEU A 21 -8.99 -14.13 5.07
N ARG A 22 -9.47 -14.16 6.32
CA ARG A 22 -10.78 -13.57 6.68
C ARG A 22 -10.86 -12.09 6.33
N LEU A 23 -9.81 -11.33 6.65
CA LEU A 23 -9.72 -9.92 6.31
C LEU A 23 -9.69 -9.68 4.80
N ALA A 24 -8.95 -10.50 4.05
CA ALA A 24 -8.89 -10.43 2.58
C ALA A 24 -10.25 -10.73 1.93
N MET A 25 -11.00 -11.70 2.46
CA MET A 25 -12.37 -12.01 2.00
C MET A 25 -13.34 -10.86 2.29
N ALA A 26 -13.24 -10.22 3.45
CA ALA A 26 -14.01 -9.01 3.76
C ALA A 26 -13.71 -7.88 2.78
N ALA A 27 -12.43 -7.66 2.46
CA ALA A 27 -12.01 -6.66 1.49
C ALA A 27 -12.54 -6.98 0.07
N LYS A 28 -12.48 -8.25 -0.36
CA LYS A 28 -13.06 -8.72 -1.63
C LYS A 28 -14.56 -8.40 -1.70
N GLN A 29 -15.32 -8.72 -0.64
CA GLN A 29 -16.76 -8.48 -0.61
C GLN A 29 -17.07 -6.98 -0.74
N VAL A 30 -16.38 -6.13 0.03
CA VAL A 30 -16.58 -4.68 -0.03
C VAL A 30 -16.19 -4.11 -1.40
N ALA A 31 -15.08 -4.59 -2.00
CA ALA A 31 -14.68 -4.19 -3.35
C ALA A 31 -15.76 -4.54 -4.39
N SER A 32 -16.33 -5.75 -4.31
CA SER A 32 -17.42 -6.20 -5.19
C SER A 32 -18.67 -5.35 -5.04
N ASP A 33 -19.09 -5.09 -3.80
CA ASP A 33 -20.33 -4.36 -3.50
C ASP A 33 -20.24 -2.87 -3.87
N SER A 34 -19.06 -2.25 -3.67
CA SER A 34 -18.85 -0.82 -3.92
C SER A 34 -18.33 -0.50 -5.32
N GLY A 35 -17.69 -1.47 -5.97
CA GLY A 35 -16.95 -1.27 -7.22
C GLY A 35 -15.68 -0.41 -7.05
N VAL A 36 -15.20 -0.22 -5.81
CA VAL A 36 -13.92 0.43 -5.49
C VAL A 36 -12.81 -0.59 -5.58
N THR A 37 -11.66 -0.22 -6.16
CA THR A 37 -10.50 -1.11 -6.18
C THR A 37 -9.85 -1.16 -4.80
N ILE A 38 -9.84 -2.34 -4.19
CA ILE A 38 -9.15 -2.60 -2.92
C ILE A 38 -7.99 -3.55 -3.19
N ILE A 39 -6.79 -3.16 -2.78
CA ILE A 39 -5.57 -3.99 -2.79
C ILE A 39 -5.29 -4.43 -1.36
N VAL A 40 -5.00 -5.70 -1.15
CA VAL A 40 -4.56 -6.22 0.15
C VAL A 40 -3.07 -6.52 0.13
N VAL A 41 -2.39 -6.18 1.23
CA VAL A 41 -0.92 -6.30 1.34
C VAL A 41 -0.59 -7.15 2.58
N PRO A 42 -0.76 -8.48 2.50
CA PRO A 42 -0.48 -9.39 3.60
C PRO A 42 1.02 -9.63 3.80
N GLN A 43 1.39 -10.36 4.86
CA GLN A 43 2.73 -10.89 5.03
C GLN A 43 3.08 -11.85 3.88
N ILE A 44 4.36 -11.95 3.57
CA ILE A 44 4.88 -12.77 2.47
C ILE A 44 4.42 -14.23 2.56
N VAL A 45 4.39 -14.79 3.76
CA VAL A 45 3.98 -16.18 4.01
C VAL A 45 2.51 -16.45 3.70
N ASP A 46 1.66 -15.42 3.69
CA ASP A 46 0.22 -15.54 3.46
C ASP A 46 -0.16 -15.25 2.00
N ILE A 47 0.74 -14.70 1.17
CA ILE A 47 0.44 -14.26 -0.20
C ILE A 47 -0.11 -15.40 -1.05
N PHE A 48 0.61 -16.52 -1.13
CA PHE A 48 0.19 -17.67 -1.94
C PHE A 48 -1.19 -18.17 -1.51
N TYR A 49 -1.39 -18.35 -0.21
CA TYR A 49 -2.65 -18.85 0.33
C TYR A 49 -3.81 -17.89 0.04
N ILE A 50 -3.64 -16.60 0.27
CA ILE A 50 -4.67 -15.59 0.01
C ILE A 50 -4.97 -15.49 -1.49
N SER A 51 -3.95 -15.45 -2.35
CA SER A 51 -4.12 -15.30 -3.80
C SER A 51 -4.92 -16.44 -4.47
N GLN A 52 -4.96 -17.62 -3.83
CA GLN A 52 -5.77 -18.75 -4.30
C GLN A 52 -7.26 -18.65 -3.91
N HIS A 53 -7.63 -17.72 -3.01
CA HIS A 53 -8.98 -17.63 -2.44
C HIS A 53 -9.73 -16.34 -2.79
N ILE A 54 -9.00 -15.35 -3.33
CA ILE A 54 -9.61 -14.05 -3.67
C ILE A 54 -9.19 -13.59 -5.06
N GLU A 55 -10.04 -12.80 -5.72
CA GLU A 55 -9.76 -12.23 -7.05
C GLU A 55 -9.31 -10.77 -7.02
N ILE A 56 -9.35 -10.09 -5.85
CA ILE A 56 -8.79 -8.73 -5.72
C ILE A 56 -7.25 -8.78 -5.70
N PRO A 57 -6.55 -7.70 -6.10
CA PRO A 57 -5.11 -7.70 -6.15
C PRO A 57 -4.45 -7.92 -4.78
N VAL A 58 -3.48 -8.83 -4.73
CA VAL A 58 -2.63 -9.10 -3.56
C VAL A 58 -1.25 -8.54 -3.83
N TYR A 59 -0.73 -7.68 -2.94
CA TYR A 59 0.60 -7.11 -3.06
C TYR A 59 1.50 -7.60 -1.92
N ALA A 60 2.81 -7.59 -2.15
CA ALA A 60 3.80 -7.87 -1.12
C ALA A 60 4.10 -6.62 -0.29
N GLN A 61 4.52 -6.81 0.97
CA GLN A 61 4.97 -5.71 1.84
C GLN A 61 6.39 -5.23 1.50
N HIS A 62 7.17 -6.05 0.79
CA HIS A 62 8.55 -5.78 0.45
C HIS A 62 9.06 -6.75 -0.62
N ILE A 63 10.06 -6.32 -1.39
CA ILE A 63 10.95 -7.16 -2.19
C ILE A 63 12.38 -6.65 -2.08
N ASP A 64 13.35 -7.54 -2.37
CA ASP A 64 14.76 -7.17 -2.51
C ASP A 64 15.12 -6.99 -3.99
N GLY A 65 16.09 -6.11 -4.27
CA GLY A 65 16.60 -5.84 -5.62
C GLY A 65 17.62 -6.89 -6.07
N ILE A 66 17.19 -8.16 -6.13
CA ILE A 66 18.05 -9.31 -6.46
C ILE A 66 17.54 -10.05 -7.71
N GLU A 67 18.37 -10.88 -8.26
CA GLU A 67 18.06 -11.86 -9.31
C GLU A 67 18.12 -13.29 -8.75
N PHE A 68 17.78 -14.28 -9.56
CA PHE A 68 17.98 -15.68 -9.18
C PHE A 68 19.44 -15.96 -8.82
N GLY A 69 19.68 -16.59 -7.66
CA GLY A 69 21.04 -16.87 -7.19
C GLY A 69 21.14 -17.18 -5.70
N GLY A 70 22.30 -16.95 -5.13
CA GLY A 70 22.65 -17.26 -3.74
C GLY A 70 22.22 -16.16 -2.77
N HIS A 71 20.92 -15.99 -2.54
CA HIS A 71 20.34 -14.91 -1.73
C HIS A 71 19.46 -15.46 -0.60
N THR A 72 19.99 -16.37 0.22
CA THR A 72 19.24 -16.97 1.34
C THR A 72 18.65 -15.90 2.25
N GLY A 73 17.35 -15.97 2.49
CA GLY A 73 16.61 -15.04 3.37
C GLY A 73 16.11 -13.76 2.68
N HIS A 74 16.46 -13.52 1.42
CA HIS A 74 15.95 -12.41 0.64
C HIS A 74 14.63 -12.75 -0.06
N VAL A 75 13.94 -11.72 -0.51
CA VAL A 75 12.63 -11.79 -1.17
C VAL A 75 12.78 -11.53 -2.64
N LEU A 76 12.71 -12.58 -3.45
CA LEU A 76 12.82 -12.53 -4.90
C LEU A 76 11.48 -12.10 -5.53
N ALA A 77 11.50 -11.09 -6.40
CA ALA A 77 10.31 -10.54 -7.05
C ALA A 77 9.56 -11.58 -7.90
N GLU A 78 10.27 -12.40 -8.66
CA GLU A 78 9.72 -13.46 -9.51
C GLU A 78 9.03 -14.56 -8.68
N ALA A 79 9.54 -14.87 -7.49
CA ALA A 79 8.91 -15.85 -6.60
C ALA A 79 7.57 -15.31 -6.07
N LEU A 80 7.49 -14.01 -5.75
CA LEU A 80 6.24 -13.37 -5.35
C LEU A 80 5.21 -13.32 -6.48
N ALA A 81 5.64 -13.02 -7.70
CA ALA A 81 4.76 -13.06 -8.87
C ALA A 81 4.19 -14.48 -9.09
N GLN A 82 5.01 -15.52 -8.97
CA GLN A 82 4.57 -16.92 -9.02
C GLN A 82 3.64 -17.30 -7.87
N ALA A 83 3.82 -16.70 -6.68
CA ALA A 83 2.92 -16.87 -5.54
C ALA A 83 1.58 -16.12 -5.71
N GLY A 84 1.40 -15.38 -6.80
CA GLY A 84 0.15 -14.68 -7.13
C GLY A 84 0.12 -13.21 -6.74
N ALA A 85 1.24 -12.64 -6.25
CA ALA A 85 1.34 -11.20 -6.05
C ALA A 85 1.21 -10.45 -7.37
N ARG A 86 0.52 -9.30 -7.35
CA ARG A 86 0.35 -8.38 -8.47
C ARG A 86 1.16 -7.09 -8.32
N GLY A 87 1.79 -6.90 -7.17
CA GLY A 87 2.59 -5.71 -6.86
C GLY A 87 3.28 -5.80 -5.52
N THR A 88 3.94 -4.72 -5.14
CA THR A 88 4.69 -4.64 -3.88
C THR A 88 4.76 -3.22 -3.34
N LEU A 89 4.83 -3.09 -2.01
CA LEU A 89 5.36 -1.91 -1.35
C LEU A 89 6.88 -1.96 -1.39
N ILE A 90 7.52 -0.79 -1.46
CA ILE A 90 8.97 -0.60 -1.37
C ILE A 90 9.24 0.55 -0.41
N ASN A 91 10.24 0.42 0.46
CA ASN A 91 10.69 1.50 1.35
C ASN A 91 9.63 1.98 2.37
N HIS A 92 8.72 1.13 2.82
CA HIS A 92 7.78 1.49 3.88
C HIS A 92 8.50 2.00 5.15
N SER A 93 7.88 2.91 5.92
CA SER A 93 8.49 3.54 7.10
C SER A 93 9.04 2.56 8.13
N GLU A 94 8.42 1.38 8.25
CA GLU A 94 8.86 0.29 9.15
C GLU A 94 10.03 -0.53 8.59
N ARG A 95 10.40 -0.35 7.30
CA ARG A 95 11.53 -1.02 6.64
C ARG A 95 12.16 -0.09 5.59
N ARG A 96 12.92 0.90 6.05
CA ARG A 96 13.60 1.86 5.18
C ARG A 96 14.77 1.23 4.44
N LEU A 97 14.92 1.63 3.19
CA LEU A 97 15.99 1.22 2.27
C LEU A 97 16.84 2.43 1.88
N LYS A 98 18.09 2.18 1.46
CA LYS A 98 18.89 3.19 0.77
C LYS A 98 18.31 3.43 -0.63
N LEU A 99 18.51 4.63 -1.18
CA LEU A 99 17.95 4.97 -2.50
C LEU A 99 18.39 3.98 -3.60
N ALA A 100 19.62 3.51 -3.58
CA ALA A 100 20.10 2.48 -4.51
C ALA A 100 19.38 1.13 -4.35
N GLU A 101 18.98 0.76 -3.12
CA GLU A 101 18.21 -0.44 -2.86
C GLU A 101 16.75 -0.27 -3.29
N VAL A 102 16.20 0.94 -3.15
CA VAL A 102 14.85 1.29 -3.67
C VAL A 102 14.82 1.17 -5.18
N ASP A 103 15.83 1.70 -5.87
CA ASP A 103 15.96 1.63 -7.32
C ASP A 103 16.07 0.16 -7.79
N ALA A 104 16.99 -0.61 -7.20
CA ALA A 104 17.16 -2.02 -7.51
C ALA A 104 15.87 -2.85 -7.28
N ALA A 105 15.14 -2.59 -6.17
CA ALA A 105 13.86 -3.23 -5.88
C ALA A 105 12.78 -2.84 -6.90
N ASN A 106 12.71 -1.56 -7.30
CA ASN A 106 11.78 -1.09 -8.32
C ASN A 106 12.04 -1.75 -9.68
N GLU A 107 13.29 -1.87 -10.11
CA GLU A 107 13.66 -2.57 -11.34
C GLU A 107 13.39 -4.08 -11.26
N ALA A 108 13.63 -4.73 -10.11
CA ALA A 108 13.27 -6.13 -9.88
C ALA A 108 11.75 -6.35 -9.99
N ALA A 109 10.94 -5.45 -9.42
CA ALA A 109 9.49 -5.50 -9.56
C ALA A 109 9.03 -5.38 -11.02
N LYS A 110 9.56 -4.40 -11.76
CA LYS A 110 9.26 -4.22 -13.20
C LYS A 110 9.61 -5.46 -14.01
N ARG A 111 10.78 -6.05 -13.77
CA ARG A 111 11.23 -7.30 -14.42
C ARG A 111 10.26 -8.45 -14.17
N ALA A 112 9.70 -8.54 -12.96
CA ALA A 112 8.70 -9.53 -12.57
C ALA A 112 7.25 -9.13 -12.92
N HIS A 113 7.04 -8.02 -13.62
CA HIS A 113 5.71 -7.46 -13.97
C HIS A 113 4.83 -7.17 -12.73
N LEU A 114 5.44 -6.77 -11.63
CA LEU A 114 4.75 -6.34 -10.41
C LEU A 114 4.56 -4.83 -10.40
N THR A 115 3.36 -4.38 -10.07
CA THR A 115 3.08 -2.95 -9.82
C THR A 115 3.83 -2.47 -8.57
N THR A 116 4.42 -1.28 -8.63
CA THR A 116 5.24 -0.73 -7.55
C THR A 116 4.57 0.42 -6.81
N ILE A 117 4.68 0.40 -5.48
CA ILE A 117 4.30 1.51 -4.61
C ILE A 117 5.52 1.87 -3.75
N ILE A 118 6.19 2.98 -4.06
CA ILE A 118 7.33 3.44 -3.25
C ILE A 118 6.84 4.37 -2.14
N CYS A 119 7.06 3.99 -0.89
CA CYS A 119 6.69 4.79 0.28
C CYS A 119 7.73 5.87 0.55
N THR A 120 7.26 7.08 0.84
CA THR A 120 8.06 8.27 1.07
C THR A 120 7.58 9.02 2.30
N ASN A 121 8.42 9.84 2.92
CA ASN A 121 8.11 10.50 4.18
C ASN A 121 8.01 12.03 4.09
N ASN A 122 8.37 12.61 2.95
CA ASN A 122 8.30 14.05 2.71
C ASN A 122 8.36 14.37 1.21
N ILE A 123 8.15 15.62 0.84
CA ILE A 123 8.13 16.11 -0.54
C ILE A 123 9.46 15.83 -1.28
N ALA A 124 10.61 16.01 -0.60
CA ALA A 124 11.92 15.79 -1.23
C ALA A 124 12.15 14.33 -1.57
N THR A 125 11.81 13.41 -0.66
CA THR A 125 11.90 11.96 -0.92
C THR A 125 10.86 11.49 -1.94
N THR A 126 9.67 12.12 -1.99
CA THR A 126 8.68 11.86 -3.04
C THR A 126 9.22 12.21 -4.43
N ARG A 127 9.88 13.37 -4.56
CA ARG A 127 10.53 13.78 -5.81
C ARG A 127 11.62 12.80 -6.24
N ALA A 128 12.45 12.35 -5.30
CA ALA A 128 13.50 11.36 -5.59
C ALA A 128 12.91 10.01 -6.01
N ALA A 129 11.90 9.51 -5.30
CA ALA A 129 11.22 8.26 -5.63
C ALA A 129 10.51 8.33 -7.00
N ALA A 130 9.84 9.44 -7.30
CA ALA A 130 9.16 9.64 -8.59
C ALA A 130 10.15 9.60 -9.77
N SER A 131 11.41 10.03 -9.58
CA SER A 131 12.45 9.98 -10.61
C SER A 131 12.86 8.55 -10.99
N LEU A 132 12.54 7.56 -10.16
CA LEU A 132 12.74 6.13 -10.44
C LEU A 132 11.59 5.53 -11.27
N ASN A 133 10.59 6.34 -11.63
CA ASN A 133 9.44 5.97 -12.44
C ASN A 133 8.68 4.73 -11.92
N PRO A 134 8.22 4.73 -10.63
CA PRO A 134 7.33 3.70 -10.12
C PRO A 134 5.90 3.90 -10.66
N ASP A 135 5.02 2.90 -10.43
CA ASP A 135 3.58 3.07 -10.76
C ASP A 135 2.90 4.03 -9.78
N PHE A 136 3.28 3.97 -8.50
CA PHE A 136 2.76 4.85 -7.45
C PHE A 136 3.85 5.29 -6.48
N VAL A 137 3.64 6.45 -5.86
CA VAL A 137 4.30 6.84 -4.62
C VAL A 137 3.27 6.95 -3.50
N ALA A 138 3.63 6.56 -2.27
CA ALA A 138 2.77 6.73 -1.10
C ALA A 138 3.44 7.70 -0.13
N ILE A 139 2.78 8.84 0.15
CA ILE A 139 3.29 9.82 1.13
C ILE A 139 2.82 9.48 2.53
N GLU A 140 3.76 9.16 3.42
CA GLU A 140 3.52 8.71 4.78
C GLU A 140 4.46 9.44 5.76
N PRO A 141 4.10 10.64 6.27
CA PRO A 141 4.85 11.27 7.35
C PRO A 141 4.90 10.35 8.57
N PRO A 142 6.09 9.91 9.03
CA PRO A 142 6.21 8.86 10.05
C PRO A 142 5.55 9.22 11.38
N GLU A 143 5.54 10.48 11.75
CA GLU A 143 4.93 11.03 12.97
C GLU A 143 3.41 10.87 13.03
N LEU A 144 2.77 10.67 11.87
CA LEU A 144 1.32 10.48 11.77
C LEU A 144 0.90 9.01 11.64
N ILE A 145 1.85 8.10 11.38
CA ILE A 145 1.56 6.68 11.27
C ILE A 145 1.09 6.12 12.61
N GLY A 146 -0.12 5.55 12.63
CA GLY A 146 -0.71 5.00 13.86
C GLY A 146 -1.22 6.03 14.87
N SER A 147 -1.11 7.33 14.57
CA SER A 147 -1.60 8.41 15.45
C SER A 147 -3.12 8.55 15.45
N GLY A 148 -3.80 8.01 14.43
CA GLY A 148 -5.22 8.26 14.18
C GLY A 148 -5.54 9.67 13.66
N ILE A 149 -4.51 10.48 13.38
CA ILE A 149 -4.66 11.81 12.80
C ILE A 149 -4.30 11.73 11.31
N PRO A 150 -5.25 11.96 10.39
CA PRO A 150 -5.00 11.89 8.95
C PRO A 150 -4.02 12.97 8.49
N VAL A 151 -3.04 12.61 7.66
CA VAL A 151 -2.08 13.58 7.10
C VAL A 151 -2.79 14.64 6.26
N SER A 152 -3.87 14.29 5.58
CA SER A 152 -4.71 15.22 4.81
C SER A 152 -5.33 16.34 5.66
N LYS A 153 -5.44 16.14 6.97
CA LYS A 153 -5.95 17.16 7.93
C LYS A 153 -4.82 17.83 8.72
N ALA A 154 -3.81 17.06 9.13
CA ALA A 154 -2.71 17.56 9.94
C ALA A 154 -1.73 18.44 9.13
N ASN A 155 -1.38 17.99 7.92
CA ASN A 155 -0.38 18.60 7.05
C ASN A 155 -0.81 18.53 5.58
N PRO A 156 -1.91 19.20 5.17
CA PRO A 156 -2.42 19.13 3.79
C PRO A 156 -1.40 19.59 2.76
N GLU A 157 -0.52 20.54 3.11
CA GLU A 157 0.56 21.02 2.25
C GLU A 157 1.62 19.97 1.92
N VAL A 158 1.80 18.97 2.79
CA VAL A 158 2.70 17.84 2.52
C VAL A 158 2.09 16.92 1.45
N VAL A 159 0.76 16.75 1.47
CA VAL A 159 0.05 15.95 0.47
C VAL A 159 0.05 16.63 -0.89
N THR A 160 -0.36 17.90 -0.96
CA THR A 160 -0.37 18.67 -2.23
C THR A 160 1.03 18.83 -2.79
N GLY A 161 2.03 19.12 -1.95
CA GLY A 161 3.42 19.21 -2.38
C GLY A 161 3.98 17.85 -2.85
N ALA A 162 3.52 16.72 -2.31
CA ALA A 162 3.88 15.38 -2.80
C ALA A 162 3.26 15.11 -4.18
N VAL A 163 1.99 15.49 -4.40
CA VAL A 163 1.31 15.38 -5.70
C VAL A 163 2.07 16.20 -6.77
N GLU A 164 2.44 17.44 -6.47
CA GLU A 164 3.24 18.26 -7.38
C GLU A 164 4.63 17.68 -7.64
N ALA A 165 5.29 17.18 -6.60
CA ALA A 165 6.64 16.62 -6.70
C ALA A 165 6.68 15.29 -7.48
N ALA A 166 5.58 14.56 -7.51
CA ALA A 166 5.45 13.28 -8.20
C ALA A 166 5.42 13.41 -9.74
N LYS A 167 5.20 14.61 -10.30
CA LYS A 167 5.27 14.90 -11.75
C LYS A 167 4.48 13.94 -12.64
N GLY A 168 3.27 13.59 -12.23
CA GLY A 168 2.36 12.72 -12.99
C GLY A 168 2.42 11.24 -12.59
N ILE A 169 3.33 10.83 -11.71
CA ILE A 169 3.24 9.54 -11.02
C ILE A 169 2.05 9.61 -10.05
N LYS A 170 1.24 8.55 -9.99
CA LYS A 170 0.09 8.47 -9.11
C LYS A 170 0.50 8.53 -7.64
N VAL A 171 -0.27 9.25 -6.82
CA VAL A 171 0.05 9.45 -5.41
C VAL A 171 -1.02 8.83 -4.52
N LEU A 172 -0.57 8.07 -3.53
CA LEU A 172 -1.41 7.57 -2.44
C LEU A 172 -1.15 8.38 -1.16
N CYS A 173 -2.22 8.73 -0.46
CA CYS A 173 -2.12 9.33 0.86
C CYS A 173 -2.08 8.23 1.92
N GLY A 174 -0.95 8.10 2.63
CA GLY A 174 -0.78 7.18 3.76
C GLY A 174 -0.72 7.94 5.08
N ALA A 175 -0.88 7.24 6.17
CA ALA A 175 -0.91 7.69 7.56
C ALA A 175 -2.24 8.32 8.04
N GLY A 176 -2.73 7.75 9.14
CA GLY A 176 -3.86 8.28 9.91
C GLY A 176 -5.24 8.08 9.30
N ILE A 177 -5.35 7.50 8.13
CA ILE A 177 -6.64 7.24 7.46
C ILE A 177 -7.43 6.18 8.24
N SER A 178 -8.64 6.53 8.67
CA SER A 178 -9.49 5.64 9.47
C SER A 178 -10.96 5.63 9.08
N LYS A 179 -11.43 6.62 8.33
CA LYS A 179 -12.83 6.76 7.92
C LYS A 179 -12.97 7.43 6.56
N GLY A 180 -14.18 7.35 5.99
CA GLY A 180 -14.44 7.81 4.61
C GLY A 180 -14.17 9.29 4.38
N GLU A 181 -14.42 10.15 5.38
CA GLU A 181 -14.09 11.58 5.28
C GLU A 181 -12.58 11.84 5.13
N ASP A 182 -11.74 10.95 5.66
CA ASP A 182 -10.29 11.07 5.51
C ASP A 182 -9.87 10.68 4.07
N VAL A 183 -10.53 9.66 3.50
CA VAL A 183 -10.35 9.28 2.10
C VAL A 183 -10.77 10.42 1.18
N LYS A 184 -11.97 10.99 1.40
CA LYS A 184 -12.47 12.14 0.64
C LYS A 184 -11.50 13.31 0.70
N ALA A 185 -11.04 13.69 1.89
CA ALA A 185 -10.08 14.78 2.06
C ALA A 185 -8.76 14.52 1.32
N ALA A 186 -8.25 13.29 1.31
CA ALA A 186 -7.06 12.94 0.55
C ALA A 186 -7.25 13.11 -0.96
N ILE A 187 -8.39 12.67 -1.51
CA ILE A 187 -8.73 12.81 -2.91
C ILE A 187 -8.90 14.28 -3.31
N GLU A 188 -9.54 15.09 -2.48
CA GLU A 188 -9.68 16.53 -2.71
C GLU A 188 -8.33 17.26 -2.78
N LEU A 189 -7.28 16.73 -2.13
CA LEU A 189 -5.90 17.22 -2.22
C LEU A 189 -5.14 16.70 -3.46
N GLY A 190 -5.79 15.93 -4.34
CA GLY A 190 -5.26 15.48 -5.62
C GLY A 190 -4.60 14.10 -5.60
N THR A 191 -4.81 13.30 -4.56
CA THR A 191 -4.28 11.92 -4.54
C THR A 191 -5.19 10.95 -5.31
N ASP A 192 -4.61 9.85 -5.81
CA ASP A 192 -5.33 8.79 -6.55
C ASP A 192 -5.95 7.72 -5.62
N GLY A 193 -5.67 7.81 -4.32
CA GLY A 193 -6.16 6.86 -3.34
C GLY A 193 -5.43 6.96 -2.01
N VAL A 194 -5.60 5.94 -1.19
CA VAL A 194 -5.05 5.89 0.17
C VAL A 194 -4.32 4.59 0.45
N LEU A 195 -3.32 4.64 1.35
CA LEU A 195 -2.65 3.49 1.95
C LEU A 195 -2.89 3.52 3.47
N LEU A 196 -3.48 2.47 4.02
CA LEU A 196 -3.86 2.42 5.42
C LEU A 196 -3.65 1.02 6.03
N ALA A 197 -3.72 0.92 7.35
CA ALA A 197 -3.56 -0.33 8.08
C ALA A 197 -4.53 -0.43 9.28
N SER A 198 -4.12 0.06 10.46
CA SER A 198 -4.79 -0.17 11.75
C SER A 198 -6.24 0.30 11.82
N GLY A 199 -6.63 1.31 11.06
CA GLY A 199 -8.02 1.78 11.01
C GLY A 199 -9.01 0.70 10.55
N VAL A 200 -8.52 -0.31 9.81
CA VAL A 200 -9.30 -1.47 9.39
C VAL A 200 -8.82 -2.74 10.09
N THR A 201 -7.51 -3.03 10.07
CA THR A 201 -6.99 -4.32 10.57
C THR A 201 -7.27 -4.55 12.05
N LYS A 202 -7.36 -3.48 12.85
CA LYS A 202 -7.67 -3.52 14.28
C LYS A 202 -9.11 -3.11 14.63
N ALA A 203 -9.94 -2.88 13.63
CA ALA A 203 -11.35 -2.58 13.89
C ALA A 203 -12.07 -3.81 14.48
N PRO A 204 -13.04 -3.61 15.39
CA PRO A 204 -13.88 -4.69 15.89
C PRO A 204 -14.63 -5.43 14.77
N ASP A 205 -15.09 -4.71 13.75
CA ASP A 205 -15.61 -5.24 12.50
C ASP A 205 -14.85 -4.61 11.30
N PRO A 206 -13.84 -5.31 10.76
CA PRO A 206 -13.07 -4.83 9.62
C PRO A 206 -13.90 -4.63 8.33
N LYS A 207 -14.98 -5.40 8.15
CA LYS A 207 -15.87 -5.25 6.99
C LYS A 207 -16.64 -3.94 7.07
N GLU A 208 -17.22 -3.63 8.23
CA GLU A 208 -17.91 -2.37 8.48
C GLU A 208 -16.95 -1.19 8.32
N ALA A 209 -15.74 -1.29 8.87
CA ALA A 209 -14.71 -0.26 8.72
C ALA A 209 -14.37 0.01 7.24
N LEU A 210 -14.22 -1.05 6.42
CA LEU A 210 -14.01 -0.91 4.98
C LEU A 210 -15.21 -0.29 4.27
N GLN A 211 -16.44 -0.69 4.62
CA GLN A 211 -17.68 -0.11 4.06
C GLN A 211 -17.75 1.40 4.36
N ASN A 212 -17.41 1.81 5.56
CA ASN A 212 -17.34 3.22 5.95
C ASN A 212 -16.27 3.99 5.14
N LEU A 213 -15.12 3.39 4.86
CA LEU A 213 -14.07 4.00 4.02
C LEU A 213 -14.54 4.26 2.60
N VAL A 214 -15.29 3.33 2.00
CA VAL A 214 -15.74 3.44 0.59
C VAL A 214 -17.05 4.21 0.43
N ALA A 215 -17.75 4.55 1.51
CA ALA A 215 -19.05 5.22 1.45
C ALA A 215 -19.02 6.64 0.86
N PHE A 216 -17.84 7.28 0.83
CA PHE A 216 -17.66 8.67 0.39
C PHE A 216 -16.93 8.79 -0.96
N VAL A 217 -16.73 7.68 -1.68
CA VAL A 217 -15.89 7.63 -2.89
C VAL A 217 -16.56 6.88 -4.05
#